data_63e2e17785fa024671319db99980ae7f
#
_entry.id   63e2e17785fa024671319db99980ae7f
#
_cell.length_a   1.000
_cell.length_b   1.000
_cell.length_c   1.000
_cell.angle_alpha   90.00
_cell.angle_beta   90.00
_cell.angle_gamma   90.00
#
_symmetry.space_group_name_H-M   'P 1'
#
loop_
_entity.id
_entity.type
_entity.pdbx_description
1 polymer ?
#
loop_
_entity_poly.entity_id
_entity_poly.type
_entity_poly.pdbx_seq_one_letter_code
_entity_poly.pdbx_strand_id
1 'polypeptide(L)'
;MKPVRLQSSAPTLEADSFLACLVSVLELDPHTLPQLDAGEDPAAGFNASRWLGSLGLGLARVDAPATFGWAGPWIARVQPPTQDDPARFVVMFGVPSGVIWDPAGQAQEIPNQWLTHGFVVAAGDIALARPALPASPPGPGTVEGIWVAPSAGEPAQTRAEVQALPGRGLEGDRHVSGRGTFPSGPSGSALTLIEAEVCESFAPRLSADEHRRNVVTRGIDLNRLVGHEFTIGGVACRGIRLCEPCTVMQGYAGRPVLRALVHRGGLRADILQDGIIALGDPVQASAPS
;
A
#
# COMPACT_ATOMS: atom_id res chain seq x y z
N MET A 1 19.89 12.11 9.81
CA MET A 1 18.93 11.34 10.63
C MET A 1 19.19 11.59 12.10
N LYS A 2 18.17 11.94 12.87
CA LYS A 2 18.27 12.17 14.32
C LYS A 2 17.65 10.95 15.04
N PRO A 3 18.46 10.09 15.70
CA PRO A 3 17.97 8.88 16.35
C PRO A 3 16.96 9.19 17.45
N VAL A 4 15.79 8.56 17.39
CA VAL A 4 14.72 8.67 18.39
C VAL A 4 14.48 7.29 18.97
N ARG A 5 14.56 7.17 20.30
CA ARG A 5 14.22 5.94 21.02
C ARG A 5 12.72 5.87 21.31
N LEU A 6 12.22 4.67 21.41
CA LEU A 6 10.86 4.38 21.79
C LEU A 6 10.48 5.02 23.12
N GLN A 7 9.31 5.65 23.16
CA GLN A 7 8.62 5.99 24.40
C GLN A 7 7.35 5.16 24.37
N SER A 8 7.26 4.14 25.21
CA SER A 8 6.23 3.10 25.19
C SER A 8 4.81 3.68 25.35
N SER A 9 4.23 4.10 24.25
CA SER A 9 2.84 4.54 24.16
C SER A 9 2.04 3.77 23.13
N ALA A 10 2.68 2.92 22.33
CA ALA A 10 2.02 2.09 21.35
C ALA A 10 1.74 0.67 21.88
N PRO A 11 0.72 -0.02 21.34
CA PRO A 11 0.27 -1.32 21.83
C PRO A 11 1.27 -2.46 21.59
N THR A 12 2.24 -2.29 20.68
CA THR A 12 3.21 -3.33 20.32
C THR A 12 4.59 -2.74 20.03
N LEU A 13 5.67 -3.54 20.24
CA LEU A 13 7.03 -3.17 19.87
C LEU A 13 7.15 -2.86 18.36
N GLU A 14 6.41 -3.57 17.53
CA GLU A 14 6.40 -3.39 16.09
C GLU A 14 5.89 -1.98 15.72
N ALA A 15 4.76 -1.57 16.30
CA ALA A 15 4.17 -0.25 16.10
C ALA A 15 5.11 0.87 16.58
N ASP A 16 5.63 0.73 17.79
CA ASP A 16 6.54 1.71 18.38
C ASP A 16 7.82 1.87 17.55
N SER A 17 8.42 0.76 17.11
CA SER A 17 9.65 0.79 16.33
C SER A 17 9.45 1.41 14.96
N PHE A 18 8.30 1.17 14.31
CA PHE A 18 7.97 1.80 13.03
C PHE A 18 7.89 3.33 13.15
N LEU A 19 7.17 3.83 14.16
CA LEU A 19 7.04 5.25 14.40
C LEU A 19 8.38 5.90 14.77
N ALA A 20 9.17 5.25 15.62
CA ALA A 20 10.50 5.72 15.99
C ALA A 20 11.44 5.80 14.75
N CYS A 21 11.36 4.82 13.84
CA CYS A 21 12.08 4.85 12.58
C CYS A 21 11.62 6.03 11.68
N LEU A 22 10.30 6.22 11.52
CA LEU A 22 9.76 7.34 10.73
C LEU A 22 10.24 8.70 11.25
N VAL A 23 10.10 8.90 12.55
CA VAL A 23 10.53 10.17 13.18
C VAL A 23 12.03 10.38 13.03
N SER A 24 12.81 9.31 13.20
CA SER A 24 14.28 9.37 13.03
C SER A 24 14.69 9.72 11.60
N VAL A 25 14.05 9.09 10.61
CA VAL A 25 14.32 9.34 9.18
C VAL A 25 13.90 10.74 8.76
N LEU A 26 12.78 11.23 9.26
CA LEU A 26 12.22 12.56 8.94
C LEU A 26 12.77 13.68 9.82
N GLU A 27 13.54 13.34 10.87
CA GLU A 27 14.09 14.30 11.85
C GLU A 27 13.03 15.16 12.55
N LEU A 28 11.84 14.58 12.77
CA LEU A 28 10.72 15.25 13.40
C LEU A 28 10.77 15.16 14.93
N ASP A 29 9.98 16.02 15.57
CA ASP A 29 9.73 15.91 17.01
C ASP A 29 8.77 14.73 17.27
N PRO A 30 9.12 13.77 18.16
CA PRO A 30 8.25 12.65 18.52
C PRO A 30 6.86 13.06 19.00
N HIS A 31 6.72 14.23 19.60
CA HIS A 31 5.42 14.74 20.05
C HIS A 31 4.47 15.18 18.92
N THR A 32 4.96 15.25 17.68
CA THR A 32 4.15 15.58 16.50
C THR A 32 3.47 14.37 15.87
N LEU A 33 3.76 13.16 16.37
CA LEU A 33 3.17 11.93 15.87
C LEU A 33 1.69 11.83 16.20
N PRO A 34 0.86 11.37 15.25
CA PRO A 34 -0.52 11.01 15.55
C PRO A 34 -0.54 9.78 16.46
N GLN A 35 -1.55 9.71 17.33
CA GLN A 35 -1.82 8.45 18.04
C GLN A 35 -2.29 7.40 17.01
N LEU A 36 -1.68 6.21 17.05
CA LEU A 36 -2.15 5.06 16.27
C LEU A 36 -3.23 4.36 17.05
N ASP A 37 -4.35 4.06 16.38
CA ASP A 37 -5.41 3.29 17.00
C ASP A 37 -4.95 1.84 17.25
N ALA A 38 -5.29 1.32 18.44
CA ALA A 38 -4.94 -0.04 18.83
C ALA A 38 -5.65 -1.03 17.89
N GLY A 39 -4.89 -1.79 17.11
CA GLY A 39 -5.38 -2.84 16.20
C GLY A 39 -5.03 -2.65 14.73
N GLU A 40 -4.51 -1.51 14.33
CA GLU A 40 -3.99 -1.32 12.98
C GLU A 40 -2.54 -1.82 12.88
N ASP A 41 -2.25 -2.64 11.86
CA ASP A 41 -0.88 -2.97 11.49
C ASP A 41 -0.17 -1.67 11.05
N PRO A 42 0.85 -1.19 11.79
CA PRO A 42 1.57 0.04 11.42
C PRO A 42 2.22 -0.07 10.04
N ALA A 43 2.59 -1.29 9.65
CA ALA A 43 3.12 -1.60 8.32
C ALA A 43 2.03 -1.58 7.24
N ALA A 44 0.76 -1.77 7.59
CA ALA A 44 -0.38 -1.54 6.71
C ALA A 44 -0.61 -0.04 6.46
N GLY A 45 -0.08 0.82 7.33
CA GLY A 45 0.26 2.21 7.03
C GLY A 45 -0.91 3.16 6.84
N PHE A 46 -2.14 2.79 7.23
CA PHE A 46 -3.27 3.68 6.94
C PHE A 46 -3.14 5.03 7.62
N ASN A 47 -2.89 5.06 8.93
CA ASN A 47 -2.71 6.31 9.66
C ASN A 47 -1.39 6.99 9.34
N ALA A 48 -0.31 6.23 9.19
CA ALA A 48 0.98 6.75 8.77
C ALA A 48 0.94 7.36 7.36
N SER A 49 0.26 6.71 6.41
CA SER A 49 0.10 7.24 5.04
C SER A 49 -0.71 8.52 4.99
N ARG A 50 -1.80 8.62 5.76
CA ARG A 50 -2.59 9.85 5.84
C ARG A 50 -1.80 10.98 6.47
N TRP A 51 -1.09 10.70 7.57
CA TRP A 51 -0.26 11.69 8.25
C TRP A 51 0.89 12.15 7.35
N LEU A 52 1.63 11.22 6.74
CA LEU A 52 2.68 11.55 5.78
C LEU A 52 2.14 12.35 4.60
N GLY A 53 0.95 12.02 4.12
CA GLY A 53 0.27 12.76 3.06
C GLY A 53 0.02 14.22 3.43
N SER A 54 -0.29 14.52 4.69
CA SER A 54 -0.43 15.90 5.18
C SER A 54 0.90 16.69 5.17
N LEU A 55 2.03 15.96 5.19
CA LEU A 55 3.38 16.50 5.08
C LEU A 55 3.92 16.51 3.63
N GLY A 56 3.12 16.09 2.65
CA GLY A 56 3.57 15.92 1.27
C GLY A 56 4.48 14.72 1.04
N LEU A 57 4.40 13.72 1.90
CA LEU A 57 5.24 12.52 1.90
C LEU A 57 4.40 11.27 1.70
N GLY A 58 5.05 10.17 1.33
CA GLY A 58 4.45 8.85 1.22
C GLY A 58 5.46 7.73 1.49
N LEU A 59 4.94 6.50 1.59
CA LEU A 59 5.73 5.29 1.77
C LEU A 59 5.75 4.49 0.48
N ALA A 60 6.93 4.28 -0.08
CA ALA A 60 7.15 3.32 -1.15
C ALA A 60 7.62 1.99 -0.54
N ARG A 61 6.87 0.93 -0.77
CA ARG A 61 7.15 -0.39 -0.21
C ARG A 61 8.35 -1.06 -0.91
N VAL A 62 9.19 -1.70 -0.12
CA VAL A 62 10.32 -2.53 -0.56
C VAL A 62 10.00 -3.99 -0.25
N ASP A 63 9.78 -4.80 -1.28
CA ASP A 63 9.35 -6.20 -1.11
C ASP A 63 10.52 -7.20 -1.14
N ALA A 64 11.70 -6.78 -1.59
CA ALA A 64 12.91 -7.58 -1.59
C ALA A 64 14.03 -6.89 -0.77
N PRO A 65 13.84 -6.72 0.55
CA PRO A 65 14.73 -5.93 1.40
C PRO A 65 16.16 -6.48 1.48
N ALA A 66 16.33 -7.80 1.36
CA ALA A 66 17.64 -8.46 1.45
C ALA A 66 18.59 -8.07 0.31
N THR A 67 18.05 -7.67 -0.84
CA THR A 67 18.82 -7.25 -2.02
C THR A 67 18.66 -5.76 -2.33
N PHE A 68 17.89 -5.04 -1.53
CA PHE A 68 17.61 -3.64 -1.74
C PHE A 68 18.78 -2.77 -1.27
N GLY A 69 19.30 -1.94 -2.17
CA GLY A 69 20.29 -0.93 -1.88
C GLY A 69 19.76 0.46 -2.19
N TRP A 70 19.89 1.37 -1.24
CA TRP A 70 19.40 2.75 -1.36
C TRP A 70 20.42 3.73 -0.79
N ALA A 71 20.68 4.82 -1.52
CA ALA A 71 21.64 5.85 -1.10
C ALA A 71 21.12 6.78 0.01
N GLY A 72 19.93 6.54 0.50
CA GLY A 72 19.29 7.24 1.62
C GLY A 72 18.85 6.28 2.74
N PRO A 73 18.38 6.81 3.87
CA PRO A 73 17.79 5.99 4.93
C PRO A 73 16.45 5.39 4.47
N TRP A 74 16.20 4.14 4.85
CA TRP A 74 14.95 3.44 4.62
C TRP A 74 14.61 2.55 5.81
N ILE A 75 13.35 2.15 5.94
CA ILE A 75 12.84 1.41 7.10
C ILE A 75 12.64 -0.03 6.69
N ALA A 76 13.22 -0.98 7.44
CA ALA A 76 13.05 -2.41 7.21
C ALA A 76 12.34 -3.08 8.37
N ARG A 77 11.43 -4.00 8.06
CA ARG A 77 10.82 -4.90 9.04
C ARG A 77 11.68 -6.13 9.24
N VAL A 78 12.02 -6.38 10.49
CA VAL A 78 12.77 -7.53 10.95
C VAL A 78 11.83 -8.51 11.64
N GLN A 79 11.87 -9.76 11.22
CA GLN A 79 11.18 -10.87 11.85
C GLN A 79 12.20 -11.92 12.27
N PRO A 80 12.64 -11.93 13.55
CA PRO A 80 13.50 -12.98 14.07
C PRO A 80 12.80 -14.35 14.03
N PRO A 81 13.57 -15.47 14.00
CA PRO A 81 12.98 -16.81 13.89
C PRO A 81 12.39 -17.33 15.21
N THR A 82 12.66 -16.68 16.32
CA THR A 82 12.20 -17.10 17.66
C THR A 82 10.96 -16.30 18.07
N GLN A 83 10.00 -16.97 18.73
CA GLN A 83 8.79 -16.30 19.25
C GLN A 83 9.08 -15.33 20.39
N ASP A 84 10.19 -15.50 21.08
CA ASP A 84 10.61 -14.65 22.21
C ASP A 84 11.19 -13.29 21.75
N ASP A 85 11.54 -13.15 20.48
CA ASP A 85 12.08 -11.92 19.91
C ASP A 85 11.05 -11.32 18.91
N PRO A 86 10.27 -10.34 19.35
CA PRO A 86 9.15 -9.83 18.55
C PRO A 86 9.62 -9.10 17.29
N ALA A 87 8.75 -9.10 16.28
CA ALA A 87 8.97 -8.31 15.08
C ALA A 87 9.15 -6.83 15.42
N ARG A 88 10.02 -6.16 14.67
CA ARG A 88 10.30 -4.73 14.83
C ARG A 88 10.78 -4.09 13.54
N PHE A 89 10.84 -2.78 13.55
CA PHE A 89 11.41 -2.01 12.45
C PHE A 89 12.76 -1.39 12.83
N VAL A 90 13.62 -1.27 11.83
CA VAL A 90 14.96 -0.67 11.94
C VAL A 90 15.20 0.28 10.77
N VAL A 91 16.14 1.21 10.93
CA VAL A 91 16.58 2.06 9.82
C VAL A 91 17.83 1.47 9.17
N MET A 92 17.75 1.30 7.87
CA MET A 92 18.79 0.80 6.99
C MET A 92 19.38 1.92 6.13
N PHE A 93 20.61 1.75 5.67
CA PHE A 93 21.26 2.70 4.76
C PHE A 93 22.35 2.02 3.92
N GLY A 94 22.57 2.49 2.72
CA GLY A 94 23.72 2.15 1.90
C GLY A 94 23.50 1.06 0.85
N VAL A 95 24.59 0.75 0.12
CA VAL A 95 24.67 -0.27 -0.93
C VAL A 95 26.01 -1.01 -0.78
N PRO A 96 26.06 -2.25 -0.24
CA PRO A 96 24.93 -2.98 0.35
C PRO A 96 24.34 -2.26 1.58
N SER A 97 23.05 -2.52 1.84
CA SER A 97 22.37 -1.90 2.98
C SER A 97 22.81 -2.49 4.31
N GLY A 98 23.06 -1.64 5.29
CA GLY A 98 23.34 -2.01 6.68
C GLY A 98 22.41 -1.29 7.64
N VAL A 99 22.26 -1.85 8.85
CA VAL A 99 21.49 -1.20 9.93
C VAL A 99 22.27 -0.01 10.43
N ILE A 100 21.64 1.16 10.46
CA ILE A 100 22.21 2.38 11.06
C ILE A 100 21.51 2.78 12.35
N TRP A 101 20.29 2.25 12.58
CA TRP A 101 19.54 2.52 13.79
C TRP A 101 18.52 1.43 14.08
N ASP A 102 18.55 0.89 15.31
CA ASP A 102 17.54 0.03 15.89
C ASP A 102 16.91 0.73 17.11
N PRO A 103 15.64 1.16 17.04
CA PRO A 103 14.98 1.81 18.18
C PRO A 103 14.91 0.94 19.44
N ALA A 104 14.87 -0.39 19.29
CA ALA A 104 14.87 -1.35 20.39
C ALA A 104 16.27 -1.55 21.00
N GLY A 105 17.32 -1.08 20.34
CA GLY A 105 18.71 -1.17 20.84
C GLY A 105 19.30 -2.57 20.79
N GLN A 106 18.73 -3.50 20.02
CA GLN A 106 19.06 -4.92 20.07
C GLN A 106 20.12 -5.38 19.07
N ALA A 107 20.33 -4.68 17.96
CA ALA A 107 21.19 -5.22 16.92
C ALA A 107 22.10 -4.21 16.24
N GLN A 108 23.39 -4.62 16.05
CA GLN A 108 24.32 -3.95 15.12
C GLN A 108 24.31 -4.60 13.73
N GLU A 109 23.99 -5.90 13.64
CA GLU A 109 23.86 -6.63 12.38
C GLU A 109 22.58 -7.47 12.40
N ILE A 110 21.84 -7.43 11.29
CA ILE A 110 20.61 -8.20 11.11
C ILE A 110 20.80 -9.14 9.91
N PRO A 111 20.62 -10.46 10.09
CA PRO A 111 20.68 -11.40 8.99
C PRO A 111 19.62 -11.07 7.92
N ASN A 112 20.03 -11.06 6.65
CA ASN A 112 19.15 -10.74 5.54
C ASN A 112 17.87 -11.58 5.47
N GLN A 113 17.94 -12.84 5.93
CA GLN A 113 16.79 -13.75 5.98
C GLN A 113 15.72 -13.34 7.00
N TRP A 114 16.02 -12.43 7.91
CA TRP A 114 15.05 -11.87 8.86
C TRP A 114 14.32 -10.64 8.31
N LEU A 115 14.81 -10.08 7.22
CA LEU A 115 14.18 -8.94 6.57
C LEU A 115 12.98 -9.41 5.74
N THR A 116 11.78 -8.94 6.05
CA THR A 116 10.55 -9.37 5.36
C THR A 116 10.08 -8.39 4.30
N HIS A 117 10.08 -7.12 4.62
CA HIS A 117 9.75 -6.01 3.72
C HIS A 117 10.26 -4.70 4.31
N GLY A 118 10.09 -3.59 3.60
CA GLY A 118 10.48 -2.29 4.11
C GLY A 118 9.76 -1.15 3.41
N PHE A 119 10.19 0.08 3.75
CA PHE A 119 9.61 1.30 3.21
C PHE A 119 10.70 2.36 2.98
N VAL A 120 10.62 3.02 1.84
CA VAL A 120 11.32 4.28 1.56
C VAL A 120 10.33 5.41 1.77
N VAL A 121 10.70 6.41 2.55
CA VAL A 121 9.93 7.65 2.63
C VAL A 121 10.25 8.48 1.37
N ALA A 122 9.23 8.74 0.57
CA ALA A 122 9.34 9.51 -0.66
C ALA A 122 8.61 10.83 -0.54
N ALA A 123 9.21 11.92 -1.06
CA ALA A 123 8.47 13.15 -1.22
C ALA A 123 7.39 12.95 -2.30
N GLY A 124 6.15 13.13 -1.93
CA GLY A 124 5.04 13.28 -2.87
C GLY A 124 4.95 14.74 -3.26
N ASP A 125 5.02 15.04 -4.55
CA ASP A 125 4.67 16.39 -5.00
C ASP A 125 3.16 16.51 -5.08
N ILE A 126 2.55 16.92 -3.97
CA ILE A 126 1.11 17.16 -3.87
C ILE A 126 0.65 18.19 -4.91
N ALA A 127 1.51 19.14 -5.27
CA ALA A 127 1.21 20.12 -6.30
C ALA A 127 1.12 19.47 -7.71
N LEU A 128 1.93 18.44 -7.98
CA LEU A 128 1.83 17.66 -9.22
C LEU A 128 0.73 16.59 -9.15
N ALA A 129 0.36 16.13 -7.95
CA ALA A 129 -0.64 15.08 -7.78
C ALA A 129 -2.08 15.60 -7.79
N ARG A 130 -2.34 16.86 -7.43
CA ARG A 130 -3.69 17.41 -7.30
C ARG A 130 -4.19 18.35 -8.40
N PRO A 131 -3.38 19.23 -9.01
CA PRO A 131 -3.94 20.13 -10.01
C PRO A 131 -4.19 19.49 -11.37
N ALA A 132 -3.56 18.35 -11.67
CA ALA A 132 -3.72 17.67 -12.96
C ALA A 132 -4.89 16.69 -13.03
N LEU A 133 -5.47 16.34 -11.88
CA LEU A 133 -6.70 15.55 -11.84
C LEU A 133 -7.85 16.50 -11.54
N PRO A 134 -8.86 16.58 -12.40
CA PRO A 134 -10.12 17.16 -11.98
C PRO A 134 -10.49 16.47 -10.66
N ALA A 135 -10.86 17.25 -9.64
CA ALA A 135 -11.38 16.69 -8.40
C ALA A 135 -12.44 15.67 -8.81
N SER A 136 -12.17 14.38 -8.59
CA SER A 136 -13.15 13.36 -8.96
C SER A 136 -14.45 13.73 -8.28
N PRO A 137 -15.55 13.84 -9.01
CA PRO A 137 -16.81 14.22 -8.40
C PRO A 137 -17.11 13.25 -7.27
N PRO A 138 -17.79 13.67 -6.20
CA PRO A 138 -18.22 12.77 -5.14
C PRO A 138 -19.24 11.79 -5.70
N GLY A 139 -18.78 10.70 -6.37
CA GLY A 139 -19.52 9.59 -6.93
C GLY A 139 -21.01 9.75 -7.31
N PRO A 140 -21.62 8.75 -7.88
CA PRO A 140 -21.08 7.42 -8.12
C PRO A 140 -20.10 7.40 -9.29
N GLY A 141 -18.99 6.67 -9.11
CA GLY A 141 -18.11 6.32 -10.21
C GLY A 141 -18.62 5.10 -10.98
N THR A 142 -17.86 4.68 -11.97
CA THR A 142 -18.17 3.49 -12.79
C THR A 142 -16.95 2.59 -12.95
N VAL A 143 -17.16 1.29 -13.14
CA VAL A 143 -16.13 0.33 -13.51
C VAL A 143 -15.78 0.53 -14.98
N GLU A 144 -14.56 0.96 -15.27
CA GLU A 144 -14.06 1.16 -16.65
C GLU A 144 -13.32 -0.08 -17.17
N GLY A 145 -12.71 -0.85 -16.27
CA GLY A 145 -11.97 -2.04 -16.68
C GLY A 145 -11.80 -3.04 -15.54
N ILE A 146 -11.70 -4.32 -15.91
CA ILE A 146 -11.50 -5.44 -14.99
C ILE A 146 -10.37 -6.30 -15.50
N TRP A 147 -9.40 -6.61 -14.63
CA TRP A 147 -8.25 -7.45 -14.95
C TRP A 147 -7.97 -8.47 -13.87
N VAL A 148 -7.62 -9.67 -14.29
CA VAL A 148 -7.13 -10.74 -13.44
C VAL A 148 -5.80 -11.26 -13.98
N ALA A 149 -4.91 -11.72 -13.12
CA ALA A 149 -3.69 -12.39 -13.52
C ALA A 149 -3.59 -13.74 -12.80
N PRO A 150 -3.50 -14.87 -13.51
CA PRO A 150 -3.55 -16.21 -12.92
C PRO A 150 -2.42 -16.50 -11.93
N SER A 151 -1.24 -15.88 -12.13
CA SER A 151 -0.09 -15.98 -11.23
C SER A 151 0.74 -14.71 -11.22
N ALA A 152 1.68 -14.62 -10.27
CA ALA A 152 2.64 -13.53 -10.22
C ALA A 152 3.50 -13.53 -11.50
N GLY A 153 3.73 -12.35 -12.07
CA GLY A 153 4.52 -12.19 -13.30
C GLY A 153 3.75 -12.39 -14.60
N GLU A 154 2.61 -13.07 -14.59
CA GLU A 154 1.83 -13.24 -15.79
C GLU A 154 1.10 -11.97 -16.22
N PRO A 155 0.87 -11.79 -17.54
CA PRO A 155 0.12 -10.65 -18.07
C PRO A 155 -1.29 -10.57 -17.49
N ALA A 156 -1.76 -9.34 -17.31
CA ALA A 156 -3.12 -9.06 -16.91
C ALA A 156 -4.10 -9.38 -18.05
N GLN A 157 -5.11 -10.17 -17.74
CA GLN A 157 -6.16 -10.58 -18.67
C GLN A 157 -7.42 -9.76 -18.40
N THR A 158 -7.94 -9.10 -19.44
CA THR A 158 -9.19 -8.35 -19.33
C THR A 158 -10.39 -9.27 -19.13
N ARG A 159 -11.41 -8.79 -18.44
CA ARG A 159 -12.71 -9.42 -18.24
C ARG A 159 -13.82 -8.42 -18.50
N ALA A 160 -14.94 -8.86 -19.07
CA ALA A 160 -16.16 -8.08 -19.13
C ALA A 160 -16.91 -8.09 -17.80
N GLU A 161 -16.84 -9.22 -17.13
CA GLU A 161 -17.38 -9.46 -15.77
C GLU A 161 -16.52 -10.47 -15.02
N VAL A 162 -16.64 -10.50 -13.70
CA VAL A 162 -15.90 -11.41 -12.84
C VAL A 162 -16.67 -11.71 -11.57
N GLN A 163 -16.60 -12.96 -11.09
CA GLN A 163 -17.15 -13.36 -9.79
C GLN A 163 -16.25 -12.82 -8.67
N ALA A 164 -16.81 -12.05 -7.76
CA ALA A 164 -16.19 -11.59 -6.54
C ALA A 164 -16.45 -12.58 -5.41
N LEU A 165 -15.41 -12.98 -4.69
CA LEU A 165 -15.44 -14.01 -3.65
C LEU A 165 -14.99 -13.42 -2.31
N PRO A 166 -15.88 -13.36 -1.28
CA PRO A 166 -15.54 -12.79 0.03
C PRO A 166 -14.27 -13.41 0.63
N GLY A 167 -13.37 -12.55 1.11
CA GLY A 167 -12.11 -12.97 1.73
C GLY A 167 -11.10 -13.67 0.80
N ARG A 168 -11.43 -13.84 -0.50
CA ARG A 168 -10.60 -14.58 -1.44
C ARG A 168 -10.11 -13.73 -2.62
N GLY A 169 -10.94 -12.85 -3.15
CA GLY A 169 -10.61 -12.02 -4.31
C GLY A 169 -11.50 -12.27 -5.52
N LEU A 170 -11.00 -11.98 -6.70
CA LEU A 170 -11.72 -12.17 -7.97
C LEU A 170 -11.39 -13.53 -8.59
N GLU A 171 -12.40 -14.21 -9.11
CA GLU A 171 -12.24 -15.51 -9.77
C GLU A 171 -11.20 -15.41 -10.92
N GLY A 172 -10.29 -16.39 -10.97
CA GLY A 172 -9.20 -16.42 -11.94
C GLY A 172 -8.01 -15.51 -11.59
N ASP A 173 -8.08 -14.74 -10.51
CA ASP A 173 -6.93 -13.96 -10.05
C ASP A 173 -6.00 -14.79 -9.16
N ARG A 174 -4.71 -14.42 -9.17
CA ARG A 174 -3.63 -15.03 -8.38
C ARG A 174 -3.89 -15.05 -6.87
N HIS A 175 -4.70 -14.13 -6.35
CA HIS A 175 -5.04 -14.12 -4.94
C HIS A 175 -5.93 -15.31 -4.56
N VAL A 176 -6.90 -15.67 -5.40
CA VAL A 176 -7.77 -16.81 -5.18
C VAL A 176 -7.00 -18.14 -5.19
N SER A 177 -5.98 -18.23 -6.05
CA SER A 177 -5.15 -19.44 -6.22
C SER A 177 -3.95 -19.51 -5.28
N GLY A 178 -3.67 -18.47 -4.48
CA GLY A 178 -2.48 -18.38 -3.65
C GLY A 178 -1.16 -18.21 -4.42
N ARG A 179 -1.23 -17.84 -5.72
CA ARG A 179 -0.08 -17.67 -6.61
C ARG A 179 0.36 -16.21 -6.74
N GLY A 180 -0.01 -15.37 -5.79
CA GLY A 180 0.41 -13.97 -5.73
C GLY A 180 1.87 -13.80 -5.36
N THR A 181 2.44 -12.62 -5.64
CA THR A 181 3.79 -12.24 -5.19
C THR A 181 3.87 -12.16 -3.66
N PHE A 182 2.75 -11.88 -3.02
CA PHE A 182 2.63 -11.81 -1.56
C PHE A 182 1.79 -12.98 -1.07
N PRO A 183 2.10 -13.57 0.11
CA PRO A 183 1.25 -14.59 0.70
C PRO A 183 -0.17 -14.05 0.87
N SER A 184 -1.17 -14.94 0.86
CA SER A 184 -2.55 -14.62 1.16
C SER A 184 -2.58 -13.87 2.49
N GLY A 185 -2.78 -12.57 2.40
CA GLY A 185 -2.38 -11.65 3.46
C GLY A 185 -3.54 -11.14 4.28
N PRO A 186 -3.24 -10.21 5.17
CA PRO A 186 -4.24 -9.52 5.99
C PRO A 186 -5.28 -8.81 5.12
N SER A 187 -6.31 -8.34 5.78
CA SER A 187 -7.37 -7.48 5.24
C SER A 187 -6.85 -6.47 4.20
N GLY A 188 -7.57 -6.30 3.10
CA GLY A 188 -7.19 -5.45 1.97
C GLY A 188 -6.33 -6.15 0.89
N SER A 189 -6.31 -7.48 0.87
CA SER A 189 -5.60 -8.23 -0.17
C SER A 189 -6.52 -8.74 -1.29
N ALA A 190 -7.83 -8.84 -1.01
CA ALA A 190 -8.80 -9.50 -1.90
C ALA A 190 -9.07 -8.71 -3.18
N LEU A 191 -9.05 -7.39 -3.13
CA LEU A 191 -9.42 -6.52 -4.24
C LEU A 191 -8.52 -5.28 -4.29
N THR A 192 -8.10 -4.91 -5.50
CA THR A 192 -7.34 -3.69 -5.74
C THR A 192 -7.98 -2.85 -6.84
N LEU A 193 -8.14 -1.55 -6.57
CA LEU A 193 -8.73 -0.60 -7.51
C LEU A 193 -7.73 0.53 -7.84
N ILE A 194 -7.89 1.16 -8.99
CA ILE A 194 -7.18 2.38 -9.38
C ILE A 194 -8.11 3.27 -10.23
N GLU A 195 -7.91 4.57 -10.16
CA GLU A 195 -8.66 5.54 -10.95
C GLU A 195 -8.13 5.61 -12.40
N ALA A 196 -9.01 5.63 -13.37
CA ALA A 196 -8.68 5.79 -14.79
C ALA A 196 -7.95 7.10 -15.05
N GLU A 197 -8.36 8.15 -14.35
CA GLU A 197 -7.76 9.49 -14.39
C GLU A 197 -6.28 9.47 -13.96
N VAL A 198 -5.96 8.62 -12.98
CA VAL A 198 -4.56 8.41 -12.58
C VAL A 198 -3.79 7.72 -13.69
N CYS A 199 -4.33 6.66 -14.28
CA CYS A 199 -3.68 5.96 -15.38
C CYS A 199 -3.44 6.87 -16.58
N GLU A 200 -4.39 7.75 -16.90
CA GLU A 200 -4.33 8.71 -17.99
C GLU A 200 -3.36 9.87 -17.75
N SER A 201 -3.01 10.15 -16.51
CA SER A 201 -2.02 11.18 -16.18
C SER A 201 -0.58 10.82 -16.56
N PHE A 202 -0.34 9.59 -17.02
CA PHE A 202 0.95 9.13 -17.51
C PHE A 202 1.02 9.17 -19.04
N ALA A 203 2.21 9.45 -19.56
CA ALA A 203 2.51 9.38 -20.99
C ALA A 203 3.66 8.37 -21.25
N PRO A 204 3.40 7.22 -21.87
CA PRO A 204 2.07 6.70 -22.25
C PRO A 204 1.20 6.34 -21.04
N ARG A 205 -0.12 6.22 -21.25
CA ARG A 205 -1.09 5.79 -20.21
C ARG A 205 -0.58 4.57 -19.47
N LEU A 206 -0.76 4.54 -18.16
CA LEU A 206 -0.37 3.41 -17.32
C LEU A 206 -1.26 2.20 -17.62
N SER A 207 -0.67 1.10 -18.08
CA SER A 207 -1.38 -0.12 -18.48
C SER A 207 -1.69 -1.03 -17.29
N ALA A 208 -2.60 -1.99 -17.51
CA ALA A 208 -2.95 -3.00 -16.50
C ALA A 208 -1.75 -3.85 -16.08
N ASP A 209 -0.84 -4.16 -17.00
CA ASP A 209 0.39 -4.89 -16.70
C ASP A 209 1.36 -4.07 -15.82
N GLU A 210 1.35 -2.75 -15.97
CA GLU A 210 2.18 -1.86 -15.16
C GLU A 210 1.58 -1.63 -13.77
N HIS A 211 0.30 -1.25 -13.67
CA HIS A 211 -0.31 -0.93 -12.36
C HIS A 211 -0.73 -2.17 -11.56
N ARG A 212 -1.00 -3.30 -12.20
CA ARG A 212 -1.37 -4.58 -11.56
C ARG A 212 -2.60 -4.52 -10.65
N ARG A 213 -3.49 -3.56 -10.84
CA ARG A 213 -4.77 -3.47 -10.11
C ARG A 213 -5.85 -4.25 -10.84
N ASN A 214 -6.82 -4.76 -10.06
CA ASN A 214 -7.90 -5.61 -10.59
C ASN A 214 -8.99 -4.79 -11.27
N VAL A 215 -9.38 -3.66 -10.70
CA VAL A 215 -10.49 -2.85 -11.20
C VAL A 215 -10.01 -1.42 -11.45
N VAL A 216 -10.28 -0.92 -12.64
CA VAL A 216 -10.12 0.51 -12.97
C VAL A 216 -11.48 1.17 -12.86
N THR A 217 -11.56 2.24 -12.10
CA THR A 217 -12.77 3.01 -11.88
C THR A 217 -12.63 4.40 -12.47
N ARG A 218 -13.73 5.02 -12.83
CA ARG A 218 -13.77 6.42 -13.29
C ARG A 218 -14.77 7.23 -12.47
N GLY A 219 -14.43 8.48 -12.19
CA GLY A 219 -15.34 9.46 -11.61
C GLY A 219 -15.55 9.34 -10.10
N ILE A 220 -14.69 8.60 -9.39
CA ILE A 220 -14.76 8.45 -7.94
C ILE A 220 -13.38 8.61 -7.32
N ASP A 221 -13.30 9.36 -6.22
CA ASP A 221 -12.09 9.47 -5.39
C ASP A 221 -11.98 8.25 -4.48
N LEU A 222 -11.15 7.29 -4.88
CA LEU A 222 -10.94 6.04 -4.14
C LEU A 222 -10.31 6.26 -2.75
N ASN A 223 -9.56 7.34 -2.56
CA ASN A 223 -8.95 7.62 -1.27
C ASN A 223 -9.99 7.91 -0.18
N ARG A 224 -11.16 8.42 -0.56
CA ARG A 224 -12.28 8.65 0.36
C ARG A 224 -12.98 7.38 0.82
N LEU A 225 -12.76 6.27 0.14
CA LEU A 225 -13.37 4.99 0.50
C LEU A 225 -12.56 4.24 1.56
N VAL A 226 -11.38 4.72 1.93
CA VAL A 226 -10.59 4.07 2.97
C VAL A 226 -11.30 4.15 4.32
N GLY A 227 -11.47 2.99 4.98
CA GLY A 227 -12.20 2.84 6.24
C GLY A 227 -13.72 2.78 6.08
N HIS A 228 -14.24 2.94 4.86
CA HIS A 228 -15.69 2.97 4.58
C HIS A 228 -16.14 1.77 3.77
N GLU A 229 -17.42 1.41 3.94
CA GLU A 229 -18.09 0.47 3.05
C GLU A 229 -18.54 1.16 1.77
N PHE A 230 -18.49 0.42 0.68
CA PHE A 230 -18.90 0.88 -0.64
C PHE A 230 -19.42 -0.31 -1.46
N THR A 231 -20.09 -0.04 -2.57
CA THR A 231 -20.55 -1.06 -3.49
C THR A 231 -19.92 -0.90 -4.86
N ILE A 232 -19.69 -2.03 -5.53
CA ILE A 232 -19.40 -2.12 -6.97
C ILE A 232 -20.54 -2.94 -7.59
N GLY A 233 -21.44 -2.27 -8.32
CA GLY A 233 -22.70 -2.91 -8.70
C GLY A 233 -23.47 -3.38 -7.48
N GLY A 234 -23.74 -4.69 -7.42
CA GLY A 234 -24.38 -5.33 -6.27
C GLY A 234 -23.42 -5.89 -5.20
N VAL A 235 -22.11 -5.77 -5.40
CA VAL A 235 -21.09 -6.35 -4.52
C VAL A 235 -20.70 -5.38 -3.41
N ALA A 236 -20.96 -5.75 -2.15
CA ALA A 236 -20.51 -4.98 -0.99
C ALA A 236 -19.01 -5.19 -0.74
N CYS A 237 -18.29 -4.10 -0.55
CA CYS A 237 -16.86 -4.04 -0.30
C CYS A 237 -16.55 -3.10 0.87
N ARG A 238 -15.34 -3.24 1.44
CA ARG A 238 -14.79 -2.32 2.43
C ARG A 238 -13.41 -1.85 2.02
N GLY A 239 -13.22 -0.53 1.94
CA GLY A 239 -11.91 0.07 1.72
C GLY A 239 -11.04 -0.07 2.96
N ILE A 240 -9.86 -0.65 2.80
CA ILE A 240 -8.98 -0.94 3.94
C ILE A 240 -7.85 0.08 4.02
N ARG A 241 -7.14 0.30 2.93
CA ARG A 241 -6.00 1.22 2.88
C ARG A 241 -5.67 1.64 1.45
N LEU A 242 -4.84 2.66 1.32
CA LEU A 242 -4.27 3.03 0.04
C LEU A 242 -3.43 1.89 -0.54
N CYS A 243 -3.47 1.73 -1.86
CA CYS A 243 -2.62 0.79 -2.57
C CYS A 243 -1.35 1.52 -3.03
N GLU A 244 -0.49 1.87 -2.07
CA GLU A 244 0.74 2.61 -2.33
C GLU A 244 1.64 1.91 -3.37
N PRO A 245 2.40 2.67 -4.15
CA PRO A 245 3.34 2.11 -5.11
C PRO A 245 4.48 1.37 -4.40
N CYS A 246 5.02 0.32 -5.05
CA CYS A 246 6.11 -0.47 -4.51
C CYS A 246 7.15 -0.80 -5.59
N THR A 247 8.29 -1.31 -5.17
CA THR A 247 9.40 -1.67 -6.08
C THR A 247 9.01 -2.77 -7.06
N VAL A 248 8.13 -3.70 -6.65
CA VAL A 248 7.60 -4.75 -7.55
C VAL A 248 6.79 -4.11 -8.69
N MET A 249 5.90 -3.16 -8.36
CA MET A 249 5.15 -2.41 -9.37
C MET A 249 6.10 -1.60 -10.29
N GLN A 250 7.12 -0.97 -9.71
CA GLN A 250 8.15 -0.26 -10.49
C GLN A 250 8.84 -1.21 -11.49
N GLY A 251 9.11 -2.45 -11.09
CA GLY A 251 9.67 -3.49 -11.95
C GLY A 251 8.76 -3.84 -13.12
N TYR A 252 7.45 -3.97 -12.88
CA TYR A 252 6.47 -4.21 -13.96
C TYR A 252 6.35 -3.03 -14.91
N ALA A 253 6.38 -1.82 -14.39
CA ALA A 253 6.26 -0.62 -15.22
C ALA A 253 7.48 -0.39 -16.13
N GLY A 254 8.68 -0.84 -15.71
CA GLY A 254 9.92 -0.62 -16.47
C GLY A 254 10.30 0.85 -16.65
N ARG A 255 9.59 1.77 -15.99
CA ARG A 255 9.76 3.23 -16.03
C ARG A 255 9.45 3.85 -14.67
N PRO A 256 9.92 5.09 -14.37
CA PRO A 256 9.69 5.73 -13.09
C PRO A 256 8.20 6.02 -12.86
N VAL A 257 7.55 5.30 -11.92
CA VAL A 257 6.15 5.49 -11.56
C VAL A 257 5.93 5.74 -10.07
N LEU A 258 6.88 5.35 -9.22
CA LEU A 258 6.70 5.40 -7.76
C LEU A 258 6.29 6.78 -7.27
N ARG A 259 7.11 7.80 -7.57
CA ARG A 259 6.87 9.16 -7.10
C ARG A 259 5.52 9.72 -7.54
N ALA A 260 5.14 9.47 -8.80
CA ALA A 260 3.89 9.97 -9.37
C ALA A 260 2.64 9.26 -8.82
N LEU A 261 2.81 8.06 -8.24
CA LEU A 261 1.72 7.24 -7.69
C LEU A 261 1.60 7.31 -6.16
N VAL A 262 2.49 8.02 -5.48
CA VAL A 262 2.35 8.24 -4.03
C VAL A 262 0.97 8.84 -3.74
N HIS A 263 0.19 8.17 -2.86
CA HIS A 263 -1.21 8.48 -2.54
C HIS A 263 -2.20 8.45 -3.71
N ARG A 264 -1.76 7.94 -4.87
CA ARG A 264 -2.55 7.81 -6.09
C ARG A 264 -2.51 6.40 -6.67
N GLY A 265 -1.85 5.46 -5.99
CA GLY A 265 -1.69 4.08 -6.45
C GLY A 265 -2.98 3.25 -6.36
N GLY A 266 -4.07 3.83 -5.88
CA GLY A 266 -5.38 3.23 -5.78
C GLY A 266 -5.75 2.75 -4.37
N LEU A 267 -6.75 1.87 -4.29
CA LEU A 267 -7.35 1.37 -3.07
C LEU A 267 -7.14 -0.14 -2.94
N ARG A 268 -6.86 -0.60 -1.73
CA ARG A 268 -6.98 -1.99 -1.32
C ARG A 268 -8.27 -2.18 -0.55
N ALA A 269 -9.04 -3.21 -0.90
CA ALA A 269 -10.34 -3.45 -0.32
C ALA A 269 -10.56 -4.94 -0.05
N ASP A 270 -11.48 -5.22 0.86
CA ASP A 270 -12.05 -6.53 1.09
C ASP A 270 -13.42 -6.64 0.41
N ILE A 271 -13.71 -7.82 -0.10
CA ILE A 271 -15.03 -8.20 -0.62
C ILE A 271 -15.82 -8.75 0.56
N LEU A 272 -16.95 -8.15 0.87
CA LEU A 272 -17.82 -8.54 2.00
C LEU A 272 -18.94 -9.50 1.58
N GLN A 273 -19.38 -9.40 0.33
CA GLN A 273 -20.47 -10.22 -0.21
C GLN A 273 -20.07 -10.74 -1.59
N ASP A 274 -20.43 -11.97 -1.89
CA ASP A 274 -20.26 -12.55 -3.22
C ASP A 274 -21.20 -11.91 -4.24
N GLY A 275 -20.77 -11.93 -5.50
CA GLY A 275 -21.55 -11.38 -6.59
C GLY A 275 -20.71 -11.16 -7.83
N ILE A 276 -21.33 -10.66 -8.87
CA ILE A 276 -20.67 -10.35 -10.14
C ILE A 276 -20.33 -8.85 -10.16
N ILE A 277 -19.11 -8.52 -10.56
CA ILE A 277 -18.67 -7.19 -10.92
C ILE A 277 -18.52 -7.15 -12.44
N ALA A 278 -19.18 -6.18 -13.09
CA ALA A 278 -19.17 -6.03 -14.55
C ALA A 278 -18.69 -4.64 -14.98
N LEU A 279 -18.28 -4.53 -16.24
CA LEU A 279 -17.99 -3.23 -16.85
C LEU A 279 -19.23 -2.34 -16.82
N GLY A 280 -19.05 -1.08 -16.46
CA GLY A 280 -20.15 -0.09 -16.35
C GLY A 280 -20.86 -0.12 -14.98
N ASP A 281 -20.58 -1.07 -14.11
CA ASP A 281 -21.17 -1.10 -12.77
C ASP A 281 -20.89 0.20 -12.00
N PRO A 282 -21.87 0.73 -11.27
CA PRO A 282 -21.66 1.88 -10.41
C PRO A 282 -20.76 1.54 -9.23
N VAL A 283 -19.87 2.46 -8.87
CA VAL A 283 -19.04 2.41 -7.66
C VAL A 283 -19.45 3.55 -6.76
N GLN A 284 -19.95 3.25 -5.55
CA GLN A 284 -20.47 4.29 -4.67
C GLN A 284 -20.25 3.97 -3.20
N ALA A 285 -19.92 4.99 -2.41
CA ALA A 285 -19.86 4.86 -0.95
C ALA A 285 -21.23 4.46 -0.39
N SER A 286 -21.24 3.55 0.56
CA SER A 286 -22.46 3.25 1.32
C SER A 286 -22.80 4.44 2.21
N ALA A 287 -24.10 4.70 2.41
CA ALA A 287 -24.51 5.71 3.37
C ALA A 287 -23.95 5.35 4.77
N PRO A 288 -23.50 6.32 5.57
CA PRO A 288 -23.13 6.04 6.95
C PRO A 288 -24.33 5.45 7.69
N SER A 289 -24.11 4.27 8.29
CA SER A 289 -25.10 3.59 9.15
C SER A 289 -25.27 4.33 10.48
#